data_addd4b402c6f815249e757a5d5801a76
#
_entry.id   addd4b402c6f815249e757a5d5801a76
#
_cell.length_a   1.000
_cell.length_b   1.000
_cell.length_c   1.000
_cell.angle_alpha   90.00
_cell.angle_beta   90.00
_cell.angle_gamma   90.00
#
_symmetry.space_group_name_H-M   'P 1'
#
loop_
_entity.id
_entity.type
_entity.pdbx_description
1 polymer ?
#
loop_
_entity_poly.entity_id
_entity_poly.type
_entity_poly.pdbx_seq_one_letter_code
_entity_poly.pdbx_strand_id
1 'polypeptide(L)'
;MLALEIFFLCFGLLIVVRLIYIQVWQREKYQKMAKVQYLREIPLPAQRGLIYDRHQNLLAVNEACVSVGVELRQVKNRAEYAEKLAPLLGQSAATLQEKMRGDRNFVWLRRRVDPDQAQNVSNLKLPGVRLEKDSRRRYPHDESAAHVIGYTDVDNRGIAGIE
;
A
#
# COMPACT_ATOMS: atom_id res chain seq x y z
N MET A 1 12.65 48.01 -38.78
CA MET A 1 13.64 47.33 -37.95
C MET A 1 13.47 47.80 -36.49
N LEU A 2 13.63 49.07 -36.17
CA LEU A 2 13.60 49.62 -34.80
C LEU A 2 12.29 49.28 -34.02
N ALA A 3 11.13 49.35 -34.67
CA ALA A 3 9.85 49.01 -34.05
C ALA A 3 9.73 47.50 -33.66
N LEU A 4 10.31 46.61 -34.46
CA LEU A 4 10.36 45.19 -34.22
C LEU A 4 11.27 44.84 -33.03
N GLU A 5 12.40 45.50 -32.94
CA GLU A 5 13.38 45.38 -31.85
C GLU A 5 12.78 45.82 -30.52
N ILE A 6 12.10 46.98 -30.50
CA ILE A 6 11.41 47.49 -29.32
C ILE A 6 10.30 46.53 -28.88
N PHE A 7 9.54 45.96 -29.83
CA PHE A 7 8.50 44.98 -29.51
C PHE A 7 9.06 43.74 -28.81
N PHE A 8 10.14 43.16 -29.32
CA PHE A 8 10.77 42.00 -28.69
C PHE A 8 11.37 42.33 -27.32
N LEU A 9 11.91 43.51 -27.16
CA LEU A 9 12.47 43.94 -25.88
C LEU A 9 11.39 44.16 -24.83
N CYS A 10 10.26 44.78 -25.17
CA CYS A 10 9.11 44.93 -24.30
C CYS A 10 8.47 43.57 -23.96
N PHE A 11 8.36 42.66 -24.93
CA PHE A 11 7.84 41.33 -24.71
C PHE A 11 8.74 40.51 -23.77
N GLY A 12 10.07 40.57 -23.96
CA GLY A 12 11.03 39.94 -23.06
C GLY A 12 10.96 40.49 -21.63
N LEU A 13 10.85 41.81 -21.49
CA LEU A 13 10.69 42.45 -20.19
C LEU A 13 9.40 41.97 -19.47
N LEU A 14 8.30 41.87 -20.20
CA LEU A 14 7.02 41.39 -19.66
C LEU A 14 7.12 39.95 -19.15
N ILE A 15 7.83 39.08 -19.86
CA ILE A 15 8.08 37.69 -19.41
C ILE A 15 8.90 37.70 -18.12
N VAL A 16 9.98 38.49 -18.04
CA VAL A 16 10.82 38.55 -16.84
C VAL A 16 10.02 39.04 -15.63
N VAL A 17 9.24 40.09 -15.79
CA VAL A 17 8.36 40.60 -14.72
C VAL A 17 7.36 39.52 -14.27
N ARG A 18 6.80 38.80 -15.22
CA ARG A 18 5.87 37.69 -14.91
C ARG A 18 6.55 36.56 -14.17
N LEU A 19 7.76 36.19 -14.54
CA LEU A 19 8.55 35.17 -13.85
C LEU A 19 8.88 35.59 -12.41
N ILE A 20 9.31 36.83 -12.20
CA ILE A 20 9.59 37.38 -10.87
C ILE A 20 8.30 37.32 -10.00
N TYR A 21 7.17 37.74 -10.57
CA TYR A 21 5.89 37.69 -9.87
C TYR A 21 5.54 36.28 -9.41
N ILE A 22 5.69 35.26 -10.28
CA ILE A 22 5.41 33.87 -9.95
C ILE A 22 6.40 33.31 -8.91
N GLN A 23 7.69 33.61 -9.07
CA GLN A 23 8.76 33.09 -8.23
C GLN A 23 8.80 33.72 -6.84
N VAL A 24 8.47 34.98 -6.72
CA VAL A 24 8.52 35.71 -5.45
C VAL A 24 7.16 35.73 -4.77
N TRP A 25 6.12 36.25 -5.42
CA TRP A 25 4.80 36.44 -4.80
C TRP A 25 3.97 35.16 -4.71
N GLN A 26 4.07 34.26 -5.70
CA GLN A 26 3.27 33.05 -5.71
C GLN A 26 4.05 31.79 -5.28
N ARG A 27 5.29 31.96 -4.81
CA ARG A 27 6.18 30.87 -4.43
C ARG A 27 5.52 29.87 -3.46
N GLU A 28 4.92 30.37 -2.39
CA GLU A 28 4.30 29.51 -1.38
C GLU A 28 3.13 28.69 -1.93
N LYS A 29 2.32 29.31 -2.78
CA LYS A 29 1.20 28.63 -3.43
C LYS A 29 1.66 27.44 -4.27
N TYR A 30 2.64 27.67 -5.15
CA TYR A 30 3.16 26.62 -6.01
C TYR A 30 3.97 25.57 -5.25
N GLN A 31 4.69 25.95 -4.20
CA GLN A 31 5.35 25.00 -3.31
C GLN A 31 4.36 24.10 -2.56
N LYS A 32 3.24 24.64 -2.07
CA LYS A 32 2.19 23.85 -1.43
C LYS A 32 1.57 22.87 -2.43
N MET A 33 1.27 23.32 -3.63
CA MET A 33 0.74 22.45 -4.69
C MET A 33 1.73 21.33 -5.07
N ALA A 34 3.01 21.65 -5.20
CA ALA A 34 4.04 20.66 -5.46
C ALA A 34 4.18 19.65 -4.31
N LYS A 35 4.18 20.11 -3.05
CA LYS A 35 4.25 19.23 -1.89
C LYS A 35 3.10 18.22 -1.86
N VAL A 36 1.89 18.63 -2.16
CA VAL A 36 0.73 17.71 -2.23
C VAL A 36 0.91 16.64 -3.31
N GLN A 37 1.60 16.95 -4.41
CA GLN A 37 1.87 16.00 -5.48
C GLN A 37 3.01 15.02 -5.15
N TYR A 38 4.05 15.46 -4.42
CA TYR A 38 5.23 14.65 -4.10
C TYR A 38 5.15 13.97 -2.74
N LEU A 39 4.52 14.60 -1.75
CA LEU A 39 4.39 14.04 -0.41
C LEU A 39 3.10 13.20 -0.35
N ARG A 40 3.25 11.91 -0.54
CA ARG A 40 2.21 10.95 -0.20
C ARG A 40 2.43 10.55 1.25
N GLU A 41 1.60 11.02 2.15
CA GLU A 41 1.58 10.51 3.51
C GLU A 41 1.14 9.04 3.46
N ILE A 42 2.06 8.14 3.76
CA ILE A 42 1.75 6.73 3.93
C ILE A 42 1.48 6.54 5.43
N PRO A 43 0.22 6.37 5.86
CA PRO A 43 -0.06 6.07 7.24
C PRO A 43 0.59 4.74 7.58
N LEU A 44 1.54 4.75 8.52
CA LEU A 44 2.09 3.53 9.08
C LEU A 44 1.10 3.03 10.15
N PRO A 45 0.40 1.93 9.91
CA PRO A 45 -0.50 1.39 10.91
C PRO A 45 0.30 0.95 12.14
N ALA A 46 -0.03 1.51 13.29
CA ALA A 46 0.53 1.05 14.55
C ALA A 46 0.08 -0.40 14.83
N GLN A 47 0.96 -1.18 15.43
CA GLN A 47 0.58 -2.49 15.91
C GLN A 47 -0.40 -2.34 17.09
N ARG A 48 -1.46 -3.14 17.08
CA ARG A 48 -2.40 -3.16 18.19
C ARG A 48 -1.76 -3.69 19.47
N GLY A 49 -2.19 -3.14 20.61
CA GLY A 49 -1.80 -3.65 21.93
C GLY A 49 -2.26 -5.08 22.16
N LEU A 50 -1.61 -5.78 23.07
CA LEU A 50 -2.04 -7.09 23.55
C LEU A 50 -3.19 -6.92 24.55
N ILE A 51 -4.13 -7.84 24.56
CA ILE A 51 -5.22 -7.86 25.54
C ILE A 51 -5.00 -9.05 26.48
N TYR A 52 -5.05 -8.79 27.78
CA TYR A 52 -4.87 -9.79 28.84
C TYR A 52 -6.11 -9.88 29.72
N ASP A 53 -6.26 -11.02 30.35
CA ASP A 53 -7.21 -11.18 31.44
C ASP A 53 -6.58 -10.68 32.78
N ARG A 54 -7.35 -10.76 33.88
CA ARG A 54 -6.86 -10.41 35.22
C ARG A 54 -5.73 -11.32 35.75
N HIS A 55 -5.53 -12.47 35.14
CA HIS A 55 -4.47 -13.43 35.49
C HIS A 55 -3.29 -13.35 34.52
N GLN A 56 -3.21 -12.32 33.69
CA GLN A 56 -2.15 -12.08 32.69
C GLN A 56 -2.14 -13.11 31.55
N ASN A 57 -3.23 -13.85 31.33
CA ASN A 57 -3.36 -14.71 30.15
C ASN A 57 -3.70 -13.87 28.92
N LEU A 58 -3.08 -14.21 27.80
CA LEU A 58 -3.28 -13.50 26.54
C LEU A 58 -4.66 -13.83 25.93
N LEU A 59 -5.50 -12.83 25.80
CA LEU A 59 -6.82 -12.94 25.17
C LEU A 59 -6.79 -12.53 23.69
N ALA A 60 -5.93 -11.58 23.32
CA ALA A 60 -5.73 -11.18 21.93
C ALA A 60 -4.28 -10.81 21.67
N VAL A 61 -3.70 -11.38 20.62
CA VAL A 61 -2.29 -11.20 20.23
C VAL A 61 -2.18 -10.83 18.74
N ASN A 62 -1.06 -10.19 18.38
CA ASN A 62 -0.73 -9.96 16.99
C ASN A 62 0.27 -11.02 16.51
N GLU A 63 -0.07 -11.74 15.47
CA GLU A 63 0.85 -12.61 14.77
C GLU A 63 1.42 -11.91 13.54
N ALA A 64 2.74 -11.99 13.38
CA ALA A 64 3.40 -11.50 12.17
C ALA A 64 3.00 -12.36 10.98
N CYS A 65 2.59 -11.73 9.90
CA CYS A 65 2.27 -12.36 8.64
C CYS A 65 2.78 -11.51 7.48
N VAL A 66 2.62 -11.99 6.26
CA VAL A 66 3.06 -11.29 5.06
C VAL A 66 1.92 -11.27 4.05
N SER A 67 1.68 -10.13 3.45
CA SER A 67 0.75 -10.00 2.33
C SER A 67 1.50 -10.05 1.01
N VAL A 68 1.04 -10.89 0.09
CA VAL A 68 1.64 -11.12 -1.22
C VAL A 68 0.84 -10.38 -2.28
N GLY A 69 1.48 -9.44 -2.94
CA GLY A 69 0.91 -8.69 -4.05
C GLY A 69 1.77 -8.78 -5.31
N VAL A 70 1.25 -8.30 -6.41
CA VAL A 70 1.96 -8.27 -7.68
C VAL A 70 1.72 -6.96 -8.44
N GLU A 71 2.79 -6.41 -9.00
CA GLU A 71 2.75 -5.29 -9.93
C GLU A 71 2.51 -5.81 -11.35
N LEU A 72 1.29 -5.65 -11.84
CA LEU A 72 0.88 -6.23 -13.14
C LEU A 72 1.65 -5.68 -14.35
N ARG A 73 2.24 -4.50 -14.22
CA ARG A 73 3.10 -3.91 -15.27
C ARG A 73 4.39 -4.71 -15.50
N GLN A 74 4.86 -5.41 -14.49
CA GLN A 74 6.10 -6.22 -14.56
C GLN A 74 5.83 -7.67 -14.94
N VAL A 75 4.56 -8.09 -14.97
CA VAL A 75 4.14 -9.46 -15.28
C VAL A 75 3.94 -9.62 -16.77
N LYS A 76 4.83 -10.35 -17.43
CA LYS A 76 4.73 -10.64 -18.87
C LYS A 76 3.70 -11.72 -19.17
N ASN A 77 3.65 -12.79 -18.38
CA ASN A 77 2.75 -13.92 -18.56
C ASN A 77 1.98 -14.23 -17.26
N ARG A 78 0.74 -13.77 -17.20
CA ARG A 78 -0.11 -13.92 -16.00
C ARG A 78 -0.47 -15.37 -15.69
N ALA A 79 -0.60 -16.21 -16.71
CA ALA A 79 -0.91 -17.63 -16.55
C ALA A 79 0.24 -18.37 -15.85
N GLU A 80 1.46 -18.17 -16.32
CA GLU A 80 2.66 -18.74 -15.71
C GLU A 80 2.86 -18.33 -14.24
N TYR A 81 2.60 -17.05 -13.93
CA TYR A 81 2.66 -16.55 -12.54
C TYR A 81 1.60 -17.22 -11.66
N ALA A 82 0.38 -17.39 -12.19
CA ALA A 82 -0.67 -18.06 -11.46
C ALA A 82 -0.35 -19.52 -11.18
N GLU A 83 0.18 -20.25 -12.16
CA GLU A 83 0.57 -21.65 -12.00
C GLU A 83 1.69 -21.83 -10.96
N LYS A 84 2.72 -20.97 -10.99
CA LYS A 84 3.84 -21.02 -10.04
C LYS A 84 3.44 -20.63 -8.62
N LEU A 85 2.53 -19.66 -8.47
CA LEU A 85 2.14 -19.14 -7.17
C LEU A 85 0.96 -19.91 -6.54
N ALA A 86 0.15 -20.59 -7.33
CA ALA A 86 -1.02 -21.33 -6.86
C ALA A 86 -0.70 -22.32 -5.73
N PRO A 87 0.28 -23.23 -5.86
CA PRO A 87 0.58 -24.20 -4.82
C PRO A 87 1.13 -23.54 -3.54
N LEU A 88 1.91 -22.47 -3.67
CA LEU A 88 2.52 -21.78 -2.54
C LEU A 88 1.51 -20.94 -1.77
N LEU A 89 0.55 -20.35 -2.47
CA LEU A 89 -0.49 -19.53 -1.86
C LEU A 89 -1.74 -20.34 -1.46
N GLY A 90 -1.82 -21.62 -1.78
CA GLY A 90 -2.98 -22.46 -1.49
C GLY A 90 -4.25 -21.94 -2.15
N GLN A 91 -4.15 -21.43 -3.38
CA GLN A 91 -5.27 -20.96 -4.21
C GLN A 91 -5.21 -21.64 -5.57
N SER A 92 -6.35 -21.70 -6.27
CA SER A 92 -6.34 -22.22 -7.65
C SER A 92 -5.67 -21.23 -8.62
N ALA A 93 -5.00 -21.76 -9.64
CA ALA A 93 -4.40 -20.93 -10.69
C ALA A 93 -5.46 -20.05 -11.38
N ALA A 94 -6.67 -20.58 -11.59
CA ALA A 94 -7.78 -19.83 -12.16
C ALA A 94 -8.17 -18.61 -11.32
N THR A 95 -8.28 -18.78 -10.00
CA THR A 95 -8.57 -17.66 -9.08
C THR A 95 -7.49 -16.59 -9.11
N LEU A 96 -6.22 -16.99 -9.17
CA LEU A 96 -5.10 -16.05 -9.26
C LEU A 96 -5.10 -15.31 -10.61
N GLN A 97 -5.38 -16.00 -11.71
CA GLN A 97 -5.51 -15.37 -13.02
C GLN A 97 -6.64 -14.35 -13.04
N GLU A 98 -7.78 -14.68 -12.45
CA GLU A 98 -8.92 -13.76 -12.35
C GLU A 98 -8.58 -12.51 -11.54
N LYS A 99 -7.90 -12.66 -10.39
CA LYS A 99 -7.41 -11.52 -9.60
C LYS A 99 -6.46 -10.63 -10.40
N MET A 100 -5.60 -11.21 -11.22
CA MET A 100 -4.67 -10.49 -12.10
C MET A 100 -5.32 -9.96 -13.37
N ARG A 101 -6.62 -10.19 -13.58
CA ARG A 101 -7.35 -9.69 -14.74
C ARG A 101 -7.62 -8.19 -14.62
N GLY A 102 -7.57 -7.48 -15.73
CA GLY A 102 -7.82 -6.05 -15.80
C GLY A 102 -6.56 -5.21 -15.94
N ASP A 103 -6.74 -3.89 -15.94
CA ASP A 103 -5.68 -2.89 -16.17
C ASP A 103 -5.26 -2.18 -14.87
N ARG A 104 -5.20 -2.91 -13.79
CA ARG A 104 -4.71 -2.39 -12.50
C ARG A 104 -3.19 -2.43 -12.47
N ASN A 105 -2.57 -1.46 -11.81
CA ASN A 105 -1.12 -1.45 -11.66
C ASN A 105 -0.65 -2.49 -10.64
N PHE A 106 -1.42 -2.69 -9.58
CA PHE A 106 -1.09 -3.58 -8.46
C PHE A 106 -2.34 -4.34 -8.00
N VAL A 107 -2.13 -5.59 -7.57
CA VAL A 107 -3.18 -6.43 -7.01
C VAL A 107 -2.65 -7.32 -5.89
N TRP A 108 -3.44 -7.45 -4.82
CA TRP A 108 -3.18 -8.42 -3.76
C TRP A 108 -3.60 -9.82 -4.23
N LEU A 109 -2.65 -10.76 -4.26
CA LEU A 109 -2.93 -12.16 -4.58
C LEU A 109 -3.47 -12.87 -3.36
N ARG A 110 -2.75 -12.81 -2.25
CA ARG A 110 -3.19 -13.32 -0.94
C ARG A 110 -2.65 -12.44 0.17
N ARG A 111 -3.53 -12.08 1.10
CA ARG A 111 -3.15 -11.35 2.31
C ARG A 111 -2.98 -12.32 3.47
N ARG A 112 -2.15 -11.93 4.44
CA ARG A 112 -1.94 -12.64 5.70
C ARG A 112 -1.48 -14.08 5.52
N VAL A 113 -0.48 -14.26 4.68
CA VAL A 113 0.21 -15.52 4.44
C VAL A 113 1.22 -15.74 5.57
N ASP A 114 1.42 -16.97 5.98
CA ASP A 114 2.41 -17.29 6.98
C ASP A 114 3.83 -16.97 6.46
N PRO A 115 4.78 -16.56 7.35
CA PRO A 115 6.12 -16.17 6.94
C PRO A 115 6.86 -17.24 6.13
N ASP A 116 6.68 -18.51 6.45
CA ASP A 116 7.32 -19.62 5.74
C ASP A 116 6.82 -19.74 4.29
N GLN A 117 5.52 -19.58 4.08
CA GLN A 117 4.93 -19.56 2.74
C GLN A 117 5.41 -18.35 1.95
N ALA A 118 5.48 -17.17 2.59
CA ALA A 118 5.99 -15.98 1.97
C ALA A 118 7.47 -16.12 1.56
N GLN A 119 8.28 -16.80 2.37
CA GLN A 119 9.68 -17.09 2.05
C GLN A 119 9.78 -17.97 0.79
N ASN A 120 8.92 -18.99 0.66
CA ASN A 120 8.87 -19.84 -0.53
C ASN A 120 8.51 -19.03 -1.79
N VAL A 121 7.59 -18.09 -1.68
CA VAL A 121 7.25 -17.16 -2.76
C VAL A 121 8.44 -16.26 -3.11
N SER A 122 9.16 -15.74 -2.10
CA SER A 122 10.35 -14.93 -2.28
C SER A 122 11.46 -15.66 -3.06
N ASN A 123 11.63 -16.96 -2.76
CA ASN A 123 12.65 -17.81 -3.39
C ASN A 123 12.46 -17.98 -4.91
N LEU A 124 11.22 -17.81 -5.40
CA LEU A 124 10.93 -17.83 -6.84
C LEU A 124 11.49 -16.63 -7.60
N LYS A 125 11.88 -15.55 -6.91
CA LYS A 125 12.44 -14.31 -7.47
C LYS A 125 11.68 -13.79 -8.70
N LEU A 126 10.36 -13.90 -8.68
CA LEU A 126 9.51 -13.46 -9.80
C LEU A 126 9.44 -11.92 -9.85
N PRO A 127 9.75 -11.31 -11.01
CA PRO A 127 9.67 -9.87 -11.17
C PRO A 127 8.28 -9.34 -10.83
N GLY A 128 8.19 -8.22 -10.12
CA GLY A 128 6.92 -7.57 -9.77
C GLY A 128 6.17 -8.21 -8.61
N VAL A 129 6.61 -9.33 -8.05
CA VAL A 129 6.04 -9.84 -6.79
C VAL A 129 6.54 -9.00 -5.63
N ARG A 130 5.60 -8.49 -4.83
CA ARG A 130 5.88 -7.72 -3.60
C ARG A 130 5.39 -8.47 -2.38
N LEU A 131 6.25 -8.50 -1.39
CA LEU A 131 5.96 -9.04 -0.07
C LEU A 131 5.92 -7.88 0.91
N GLU A 132 4.78 -7.66 1.52
CA GLU A 132 4.58 -6.59 2.50
C GLU A 132 4.32 -7.19 3.87
N LYS A 133 5.07 -6.72 4.88
CA LYS A 133 4.87 -7.14 6.27
C LYS A 133 3.48 -6.71 6.72
N ASP A 134 2.75 -7.65 7.26
CA ASP A 134 1.38 -7.48 7.75
C ASP A 134 1.27 -8.13 9.13
N SER A 135 0.17 -7.93 9.80
CA SER A 135 -0.14 -8.59 11.06
C SER A 135 -1.58 -9.06 11.06
N ARG A 136 -1.83 -10.21 11.66
CA ARG A 136 -3.18 -10.69 11.90
C ARG A 136 -3.45 -10.75 13.39
N ARG A 137 -4.66 -10.43 13.76
CA ARG A 137 -5.13 -10.60 15.13
C ARG A 137 -5.48 -12.05 15.36
N ARG A 138 -5.01 -12.62 16.47
CA ARG A 138 -5.32 -13.96 16.92
C ARG A 138 -5.90 -13.93 18.33
N TYR A 139 -6.90 -14.75 18.54
CA TYR A 139 -7.59 -14.92 19.81
C TYR A 139 -7.32 -16.33 20.33
N PRO A 140 -6.36 -16.53 21.28
CA PRO A 140 -5.94 -17.85 21.71
C PRO A 140 -7.03 -18.68 22.35
N HIS A 141 -8.07 -18.04 22.87
CA HIS A 141 -9.21 -18.71 23.53
C HIS A 141 -10.48 -18.73 22.68
N ASP A 142 -10.34 -18.51 21.37
CA ASP A 142 -11.40 -18.54 20.34
C ASP A 142 -12.70 -17.86 20.80
N GLU A 143 -13.77 -18.63 21.04
CA GLU A 143 -15.10 -18.11 21.35
C GLU A 143 -15.25 -17.60 22.80
N SER A 144 -14.34 -17.97 23.69
CA SER A 144 -14.38 -17.58 25.09
C SER A 144 -14.14 -16.09 25.25
N ALA A 145 -15.11 -15.29 25.58
CA ALA A 145 -15.08 -13.85 25.69
C ALA A 145 -15.19 -13.06 24.36
N ALA A 146 -15.56 -13.71 23.25
CA ALA A 146 -15.72 -13.06 21.95
C ALA A 146 -16.68 -11.85 21.97
N HIS A 147 -17.74 -11.91 22.78
CA HIS A 147 -18.69 -10.81 22.95
C HIS A 147 -18.10 -9.58 23.62
N VAL A 148 -17.08 -9.77 24.48
CA VAL A 148 -16.41 -8.67 25.20
C VAL A 148 -15.24 -8.15 24.41
N ILE A 149 -14.39 -9.04 23.93
CA ILE A 149 -13.17 -8.68 23.19
C ILE A 149 -13.54 -8.11 21.82
N GLY A 150 -14.51 -8.74 21.14
CA GLY A 150 -14.86 -8.38 19.76
C GLY A 150 -13.89 -8.97 18.73
N TYR A 151 -13.84 -8.36 17.59
CA TYR A 151 -12.99 -8.80 16.46
C TYR A 151 -12.57 -7.63 15.57
N THR A 152 -11.54 -7.87 14.77
CA THR A 152 -11.00 -6.92 13.81
C THR A 152 -11.28 -7.35 12.38
N ASP A 153 -11.31 -6.35 11.47
CA ASP A 153 -11.37 -6.58 10.03
C ASP A 153 -10.00 -7.02 9.45
N VAL A 154 -9.96 -7.17 8.12
CA VAL A 154 -8.74 -7.52 7.37
C VAL A 154 -7.67 -6.41 7.46
N ASP A 155 -8.04 -5.18 7.81
CA ASP A 155 -7.11 -4.06 7.96
C ASP A 155 -6.74 -3.81 9.43
N ASN A 156 -7.01 -4.78 10.31
CA ASN A 156 -6.81 -4.70 11.76
C ASN A 156 -7.59 -3.55 12.41
N ARG A 157 -8.71 -3.12 11.85
CA ARG A 157 -9.61 -2.15 12.48
C ARG A 157 -10.60 -2.90 13.35
N GLY A 158 -10.81 -2.42 14.58
CA GLY A 158 -11.84 -2.98 15.45
C GLY A 158 -13.24 -2.78 14.87
N ILE A 159 -14.03 -3.85 14.86
CA ILE A 159 -15.41 -3.83 14.38
C ILE A 159 -16.37 -3.85 15.58
N ALA A 160 -16.02 -4.59 16.64
CA ALA A 160 -16.86 -4.73 17.82
C ALA A 160 -16.02 -4.92 19.09
N GLY A 161 -16.65 -4.76 20.26
CA GLY A 161 -16.05 -5.03 21.57
C GLY A 161 -15.00 -4.02 22.00
N ILE A 162 -13.97 -4.51 22.67
CA ILE A 162 -12.80 -3.75 23.17
C ILE A 162 -11.80 -3.46 22.03
N GLU A 163 -11.81 -4.25 20.97
CA GLU A 163 -10.93 -4.12 19.80
C GLU A 163 -11.06 -2.80 19.02
#